data_feccbc99b5ef5bc344f0bca2433b1faa
#
_entry.id   feccbc99b5ef5bc344f0bca2433b1faa
#
_cell.length_a   1.000
_cell.length_b   1.000
_cell.length_c   1.000
_cell.angle_alpha   90.00
_cell.angle_beta   90.00
_cell.angle_gamma   90.00
#
_symmetry.space_group_name_H-M   'P 1'
#
loop_
_entity.id
_entity.type
_entity.pdbx_description
1 polymer ?
#
loop_
_entity_poly.entity_id
_entity_poly.type
_entity_poly.pdbx_seq_one_letter_code
_entity_poly.pdbx_strand_id
1 'polypeptide(L)'
;VKSLADRLNADETVFTAWSGIPDALTIDALAATPVDAVTLDMQHGGHYEDSVLRGIAPVIAAGKPVVVRVPVGRFEMASRALDFGADAVIAPMINSIDDARAFAAAMKYPPVGQRSWGASFAMARRGRNNGGEWLASANKDTLAFAMVETREALAILDDILAVPGIDGIFVGPSDFSIAWTNGTTVNPGLDDMMDAIADIGRRTRAAGKHAAIYIVDPALTGRYVSFGYRFLALGNEQRYMSLGAASLLEAARKTIA
;
A
#
# COMPACT_ATOMS: atom_id res chain seq x y z
N VAL A 1 9.42 15.17 -9.22
CA VAL A 1 9.06 13.73 -9.17
C VAL A 1 7.54 13.65 -9.19
N LYS A 2 6.95 12.77 -10.03
CA LYS A 2 5.50 12.52 -10.05
C LYS A 2 5.08 11.88 -8.72
N SER A 3 3.95 12.32 -8.15
CA SER A 3 3.35 11.67 -6.97
C SER A 3 2.84 10.27 -7.30
N LEU A 4 2.56 9.44 -6.26
CA LEU A 4 1.91 8.15 -6.47
C LEU A 4 0.54 8.32 -7.15
N ALA A 5 -0.23 9.34 -6.73
CA ALA A 5 -1.52 9.66 -7.33
C ALA A 5 -1.38 10.00 -8.82
N ASP A 6 -0.41 10.84 -9.21
CA ASP A 6 -0.18 11.17 -10.63
C ASP A 6 0.19 9.96 -11.47
N ARG A 7 1.03 9.07 -10.94
CA ARG A 7 1.44 7.84 -11.64
C ARG A 7 0.26 6.90 -11.86
N LEU A 8 -0.54 6.66 -10.82
CA LEU A 8 -1.71 5.77 -10.92
C LEU A 8 -2.83 6.37 -11.76
N ASN A 9 -3.02 7.71 -11.74
CA ASN A 9 -3.95 8.41 -12.63
C ASN A 9 -3.52 8.33 -14.11
N ALA A 10 -2.21 8.24 -14.37
CA ALA A 10 -1.66 8.00 -15.71
C ALA A 10 -1.67 6.51 -16.12
N ASP A 11 -2.32 5.64 -15.36
CA ASP A 11 -2.37 4.19 -15.53
C ASP A 11 -1.00 3.50 -15.50
N GLU A 12 0.01 4.13 -14.89
CA GLU A 12 1.34 3.53 -14.72
C GLU A 12 1.26 2.35 -13.74
N THR A 13 1.96 1.26 -14.05
CA THR A 13 2.17 0.17 -13.10
C THR A 13 3.29 0.55 -12.13
N VAL A 14 3.02 0.53 -10.84
CA VAL A 14 3.92 0.93 -9.76
C VAL A 14 4.23 -0.25 -8.87
N PHE A 15 5.49 -0.63 -8.73
CA PHE A 15 5.94 -1.69 -7.83
C PHE A 15 6.42 -1.10 -6.51
N THR A 16 5.85 -1.55 -5.40
CA THR A 16 6.30 -1.19 -4.06
C THR A 16 6.99 -2.35 -3.37
N ALA A 17 8.15 -2.09 -2.77
CA ALA A 17 8.77 -3.01 -1.84
C ALA A 17 8.06 -2.94 -0.49
N TRP A 18 7.90 -4.09 0.16
CA TRP A 18 7.23 -4.16 1.47
C TRP A 18 8.29 -4.20 2.58
N SER A 19 8.31 -3.18 3.43
CA SER A 19 9.27 -3.10 4.53
C SER A 19 8.66 -3.59 5.84
N GLY A 20 9.29 -4.60 6.44
CA GLY A 20 8.93 -5.13 7.75
C GLY A 20 10.00 -4.88 8.82
N ILE A 21 11.21 -4.45 8.45
CA ILE A 21 12.31 -4.19 9.37
C ILE A 21 12.27 -2.71 9.81
N PRO A 22 12.04 -2.40 11.10
CA PRO A 22 11.81 -1.04 11.59
C PRO A 22 13.13 -0.26 11.79
N ASP A 23 13.97 -0.25 10.78
CA ASP A 23 15.29 0.39 10.80
C ASP A 23 15.47 1.34 9.61
N ALA A 24 15.85 2.59 9.88
CA ALA A 24 15.94 3.64 8.86
C ALA A 24 17.05 3.37 7.83
N LEU A 25 18.15 2.73 8.19
CA LEU A 25 19.25 2.38 7.27
C LEU A 25 18.83 1.25 6.34
N THR A 26 18.07 0.29 6.86
CA THR A 26 17.47 -0.77 6.03
C THR A 26 16.48 -0.20 5.02
N ILE A 27 15.64 0.76 5.44
CA ILE A 27 14.69 1.44 4.55
C ILE A 27 15.44 2.27 3.49
N ASP A 28 16.52 2.96 3.87
CA ASP A 28 17.36 3.73 2.93
C ASP A 28 17.98 2.81 1.86
N ALA A 29 18.55 1.68 2.28
CA ALA A 29 19.06 0.67 1.35
C ALA A 29 17.98 0.09 0.45
N LEU A 30 16.77 -0.16 0.98
CA LEU A 30 15.63 -0.62 0.20
C LEU A 30 15.17 0.45 -0.80
N ALA A 31 15.10 1.70 -0.39
CA ALA A 31 14.74 2.82 -1.27
C ALA A 31 15.78 3.06 -2.39
N ALA A 32 17.03 2.67 -2.21
CA ALA A 32 18.06 2.71 -3.24
C ALA A 32 17.93 1.62 -4.31
N THR A 33 17.13 0.57 -4.07
CA THR A 33 16.89 -0.49 -5.08
C THR A 33 15.98 0.00 -6.22
N PRO A 34 15.84 -0.72 -7.35
CA PRO A 34 15.04 -0.27 -8.50
C PRO A 34 13.52 -0.39 -8.30
N VAL A 35 13.01 -0.45 -7.06
CA VAL A 35 11.57 -0.38 -6.79
C VAL A 35 11.02 1.03 -7.00
N ASP A 36 9.75 1.14 -7.34
CA ASP A 36 9.11 2.43 -7.60
C ASP A 36 8.67 3.16 -6.34
N ALA A 37 8.32 2.42 -5.29
CA ALA A 37 7.80 2.92 -4.02
C ALA A 37 8.23 2.01 -2.86
N VAL A 38 8.05 2.46 -1.62
CA VAL A 38 8.26 1.65 -0.41
C VAL A 38 7.03 1.72 0.48
N THR A 39 6.57 0.54 0.93
CA THR A 39 5.47 0.41 1.90
C THR A 39 6.02 -0.02 3.25
N LEU A 40 5.79 0.80 4.29
CA LEU A 40 6.16 0.49 5.67
C LEU A 40 5.00 -0.22 6.37
N ASP A 41 5.24 -1.41 6.90
CA ASP A 41 4.20 -2.27 7.43
C ASP A 41 4.14 -2.23 8.97
N MET A 42 3.07 -1.60 9.52
CA MET A 42 2.81 -1.56 10.96
C MET A 42 1.88 -2.67 11.43
N GLN A 43 1.31 -3.49 10.53
CA GLN A 43 0.37 -4.55 10.89
C GLN A 43 1.09 -5.88 11.20
N HIS A 44 1.90 -6.37 10.26
CA HIS A 44 2.60 -7.64 10.36
C HIS A 44 4.12 -7.47 10.31
N GLY A 45 4.62 -6.30 9.92
CA GLY A 45 6.01 -5.90 10.07
C GLY A 45 6.32 -5.43 11.49
N GLY A 46 7.58 -5.14 11.74
CA GLY A 46 8.04 -4.57 13.01
C GLY A 46 7.89 -3.05 13.11
N HIS A 47 7.32 -2.39 12.09
CA HIS A 47 7.18 -0.93 12.11
C HIS A 47 6.19 -0.45 13.18
N TYR A 48 6.48 0.70 13.75
CA TYR A 48 5.67 1.42 14.71
C TYR A 48 5.83 2.93 14.47
N GLU A 49 5.09 3.76 15.18
CA GLU A 49 4.98 5.20 14.88
C GLU A 49 6.34 5.90 14.71
N ASP A 50 7.29 5.66 15.63
CA ASP A 50 8.61 6.29 15.59
C ASP A 50 9.47 5.77 14.43
N SER A 51 9.43 4.46 14.13
CA SER A 51 10.14 3.92 12.96
C SER A 51 9.56 4.43 11.64
N VAL A 52 8.24 4.64 11.55
CA VAL A 52 7.59 5.27 10.40
C VAL A 52 8.04 6.72 10.25
N LEU A 53 8.04 7.48 11.35
CA LEU A 53 8.54 8.86 11.35
C LEU A 53 9.96 8.97 10.78
N ARG A 54 10.86 8.06 11.17
CA ARG A 54 12.25 8.04 10.69
C ARG A 54 12.39 7.45 9.29
N GLY A 55 11.62 6.40 8.99
CA GLY A 55 11.72 5.66 7.73
C GLY A 55 11.14 6.37 6.51
N ILE A 56 10.20 7.29 6.70
CA ILE A 56 9.63 8.09 5.60
C ILE A 56 10.70 9.01 4.95
N ALA A 57 11.60 9.57 5.75
CA ALA A 57 12.57 10.54 5.27
C ALA A 57 13.51 9.99 4.18
N PRO A 58 14.18 8.83 4.34
CA PRO A 58 15.04 8.27 3.29
C PRO A 58 14.27 7.91 2.01
N VAL A 59 13.03 7.44 2.09
CA VAL A 59 12.22 7.13 0.90
C VAL A 59 11.93 8.41 0.10
N ILE A 60 11.53 9.50 0.78
CA ILE A 60 11.33 10.80 0.14
C ILE A 60 12.64 11.33 -0.46
N ALA A 61 13.77 11.20 0.25
CA ALA A 61 15.09 11.62 -0.24
C ALA A 61 15.52 10.86 -1.50
N ALA A 62 15.14 9.59 -1.62
CA ALA A 62 15.32 8.78 -2.83
C ALA A 62 14.37 9.17 -3.97
N GLY A 63 13.49 10.15 -3.80
CA GLY A 63 12.53 10.61 -4.79
C GLY A 63 11.38 9.62 -5.04
N LYS A 64 11.06 8.77 -4.06
CA LYS A 64 10.05 7.71 -4.20
C LYS A 64 8.83 7.97 -3.34
N PRO A 65 7.64 7.53 -3.78
CA PRO A 65 6.45 7.48 -2.94
C PRO A 65 6.66 6.56 -1.75
N VAL A 66 6.15 6.97 -0.58
CA VAL A 66 6.11 6.17 0.62
C VAL A 66 4.68 5.89 1.05
N VAL A 67 4.41 4.62 1.32
CA VAL A 67 3.09 4.12 1.72
C VAL A 67 3.20 3.51 3.12
N VAL A 68 2.14 3.58 3.90
CA VAL A 68 2.11 2.97 5.24
C VAL A 68 0.89 2.05 5.34
N ARG A 69 1.09 0.79 5.73
CA ARG A 69 -0.01 -0.06 6.17
C ARG A 69 -0.17 0.07 7.68
N VAL A 70 -1.34 0.55 8.11
CA VAL A 70 -1.66 0.71 9.54
C VAL A 70 -2.20 -0.60 10.15
N PRO A 71 -2.16 -0.78 11.49
CA PRO A 71 -2.81 -1.91 12.15
C PRO A 71 -4.34 -1.89 11.98
N VAL A 72 -4.97 -3.06 12.10
CA VAL A 72 -6.43 -3.22 11.99
C VAL A 72 -7.16 -2.25 12.93
N GLY A 73 -8.12 -1.49 12.39
CA GLY A 73 -8.96 -0.57 13.14
C GLY A 73 -8.26 0.67 13.71
N ARG A 74 -6.94 0.84 13.47
CA ARG A 74 -6.16 1.99 14.01
C ARG A 74 -6.11 3.14 13.01
N PHE A 75 -7.29 3.65 12.63
CA PHE A 75 -7.39 4.68 11.57
C PHE A 75 -6.78 6.03 11.98
N GLU A 76 -6.65 6.31 13.28
CA GLU A 76 -5.91 7.49 13.75
C GLU A 76 -4.42 7.45 13.34
N MET A 77 -3.85 6.25 13.20
CA MET A 77 -2.48 6.10 12.69
C MET A 77 -2.35 6.52 11.21
N ALA A 78 -3.43 6.47 10.44
CA ALA A 78 -3.44 6.96 9.07
C ALA A 78 -3.19 8.46 9.00
N SER A 79 -3.88 9.26 9.82
CA SER A 79 -3.61 10.70 9.94
C SER A 79 -2.15 10.97 10.32
N ARG A 80 -1.61 10.21 11.29
CA ARG A 80 -0.22 10.36 11.73
C ARG A 80 0.78 10.03 10.62
N ALA A 81 0.56 8.94 9.86
CA ALA A 81 1.40 8.58 8.74
C ALA A 81 1.44 9.69 7.66
N LEU A 82 0.28 10.28 7.36
CA LEU A 82 0.18 11.42 6.45
C LEU A 82 0.87 12.68 6.98
N ASP A 83 0.80 12.94 8.29
CA ASP A 83 1.49 14.07 8.94
C ASP A 83 3.03 13.90 8.86
N PHE A 84 3.51 12.66 8.87
CA PHE A 84 4.92 12.34 8.67
C PHE A 84 5.39 12.43 7.22
N GLY A 85 4.45 12.41 6.25
CA GLY A 85 4.74 12.58 4.82
C GLY A 85 4.47 11.36 3.94
N ALA A 86 3.67 10.39 4.40
CA ALA A 86 3.19 9.31 3.55
C ALA A 86 2.35 9.83 2.37
N ASP A 87 2.50 9.21 1.19
CA ASP A 87 1.72 9.49 -0.02
C ASP A 87 0.41 8.70 -0.04
N ALA A 88 0.40 7.55 0.61
CA ALA A 88 -0.79 6.71 0.73
C ALA A 88 -0.78 5.92 2.04
N VAL A 89 -1.98 5.51 2.44
CA VAL A 89 -2.16 4.58 3.56
C VAL A 89 -3.04 3.41 3.13
N ILE A 90 -2.66 2.22 3.58
CA ILE A 90 -3.41 0.97 3.41
C ILE A 90 -4.02 0.61 4.77
N ALA A 91 -5.36 0.46 4.83
CA ALA A 91 -6.07 0.01 6.02
C ALA A 91 -6.57 -1.42 5.82
N PRO A 92 -6.10 -2.40 6.63
CA PRO A 92 -6.47 -3.80 6.51
C PRO A 92 -7.87 -4.08 7.07
N MET A 93 -8.46 -5.22 6.68
CA MET A 93 -9.69 -5.78 7.24
C MET A 93 -10.87 -4.80 7.23
N ILE A 94 -11.07 -4.08 6.12
CA ILE A 94 -12.25 -3.21 5.95
C ILE A 94 -13.47 -4.08 5.63
N ASN A 95 -14.17 -4.52 6.67
CA ASN A 95 -15.26 -5.48 6.58
C ASN A 95 -16.66 -4.84 6.75
N SER A 96 -16.72 -3.53 6.98
CA SER A 96 -17.97 -2.77 7.10
C SER A 96 -17.87 -1.42 6.40
N ILE A 97 -19.04 -0.84 6.08
CA ILE A 97 -19.12 0.52 5.55
C ILE A 97 -18.68 1.54 6.59
N ASP A 98 -18.92 1.27 7.87
CA ASP A 98 -18.53 2.17 8.95
C ASP A 98 -16.99 2.20 9.10
N ASP A 99 -16.29 1.07 8.94
CA ASP A 99 -14.83 1.04 8.89
C ASP A 99 -14.31 1.85 7.69
N ALA A 100 -14.90 1.67 6.50
CA ALA A 100 -14.50 2.42 5.30
C ALA A 100 -14.70 3.94 5.49
N ARG A 101 -15.83 4.34 6.09
CA ARG A 101 -16.11 5.76 6.41
C ARG A 101 -15.16 6.31 7.46
N ALA A 102 -14.89 5.56 8.53
CA ALA A 102 -13.97 5.97 9.59
C ALA A 102 -12.54 6.13 9.05
N PHE A 103 -12.10 5.20 8.21
CA PHE A 103 -10.80 5.29 7.54
C PHE A 103 -10.73 6.51 6.61
N ALA A 104 -11.71 6.71 5.73
CA ALA A 104 -11.77 7.87 4.83
C ALA A 104 -11.79 9.20 5.63
N ALA A 105 -12.54 9.25 6.74
CA ALA A 105 -12.59 10.41 7.61
C ALA A 105 -11.22 10.77 8.22
N ALA A 106 -10.43 9.76 8.61
CA ALA A 106 -9.08 9.96 9.13
C ALA A 106 -8.07 10.38 8.05
N MET A 107 -8.30 10.00 6.79
CA MET A 107 -7.40 10.27 5.66
C MET A 107 -7.57 11.66 5.07
N LYS A 108 -8.80 12.18 5.01
CA LYS A 108 -9.16 13.35 4.22
C LYS A 108 -9.53 14.54 5.08
N TYR A 109 -9.10 15.74 4.65
CA TYR A 109 -9.54 17.01 5.24
C TYR A 109 -11.00 17.32 4.86
N PRO A 110 -11.70 18.19 5.64
CA PRO A 110 -13.00 18.69 5.24
C PRO A 110 -13.01 19.29 3.82
N PRO A 111 -14.10 19.18 3.05
CA PRO A 111 -15.39 18.61 3.44
C PRO A 111 -15.50 17.10 3.26
N VAL A 112 -14.46 16.41 2.74
CA VAL A 112 -14.49 14.98 2.41
C VAL A 112 -14.34 14.11 3.66
N GLY A 113 -13.50 14.53 4.60
CA GLY A 113 -13.23 13.80 5.84
C GLY A 113 -13.15 14.72 7.05
N GLN A 114 -12.50 14.25 8.10
CA GLN A 114 -12.40 14.92 9.41
C GLN A 114 -10.95 14.99 9.92
N ARG A 115 -9.97 14.79 9.02
CA ARG A 115 -8.55 14.82 9.40
C ARG A 115 -8.21 16.15 10.05
N SER A 116 -7.55 16.10 11.21
CA SER A 116 -7.00 17.26 11.89
C SER A 116 -5.76 17.80 11.18
N TRP A 117 -5.51 19.09 11.27
CA TRP A 117 -4.32 19.72 10.69
C TRP A 117 -3.06 19.40 11.49
N GLY A 118 -2.05 18.79 10.85
CA GLY A 118 -0.78 18.43 11.47
C GLY A 118 0.37 18.22 10.49
N ALA A 119 0.31 18.82 9.29
CA ALA A 119 1.18 18.49 8.16
C ALA A 119 2.62 19.06 8.22
N SER A 120 3.11 19.55 9.36
CA SER A 120 4.41 20.25 9.45
C SER A 120 5.59 19.40 8.96
N PHE A 121 5.69 18.14 9.36
CA PHE A 121 6.76 17.24 8.88
C PHE A 121 6.61 16.94 7.39
N ALA A 122 5.40 16.62 6.94
CA ALA A 122 5.13 16.32 5.54
C ALA A 122 5.49 17.48 4.63
N MET A 123 5.06 18.69 4.99
CA MET A 123 5.36 19.93 4.25
C MET A 123 6.87 20.19 4.19
N ALA A 124 7.57 20.13 5.33
CA ALA A 124 9.00 20.38 5.41
C ALA A 124 9.80 19.38 4.54
N ARG A 125 9.46 18.09 4.62
CA ARG A 125 10.11 17.01 3.85
C ARG A 125 9.89 17.13 2.34
N ARG A 126 8.80 17.77 1.93
CA ARG A 126 8.46 18.03 0.54
C ARG A 126 8.89 19.40 0.04
N GLY A 127 9.62 20.19 0.86
CA GLY A 127 10.04 21.54 0.53
C GLY A 127 8.88 22.52 0.33
N ARG A 128 7.71 22.26 0.95
CA ARG A 128 6.52 23.10 0.86
C ARG A 128 6.34 23.88 2.18
N ASN A 129 6.05 25.16 2.09
CA ASN A 129 5.91 26.07 3.24
C ASN A 129 4.58 26.84 3.27
N ASN A 130 3.72 26.66 2.26
CA ASN A 130 2.41 27.30 2.19
C ASN A 130 1.32 26.29 2.60
N GLY A 131 0.74 26.49 3.79
CA GLY A 131 -0.31 25.61 4.32
C GLY A 131 -1.60 25.65 3.51
N GLY A 132 -1.95 26.80 2.91
CA GLY A 132 -3.15 26.92 2.05
C GLY A 132 -3.03 26.12 0.76
N GLU A 133 -1.88 26.20 0.09
CA GLU A 133 -1.59 25.39 -1.10
C GLU A 133 -1.53 23.91 -0.78
N TRP A 134 -0.93 23.55 0.36
CA TRP A 134 -0.93 22.17 0.82
C TRP A 134 -2.35 21.64 1.03
N LEU A 135 -3.18 22.37 1.78
CA LEU A 135 -4.55 21.97 2.06
C LEU A 135 -5.38 21.81 0.78
N ALA A 136 -5.21 22.71 -0.19
CA ALA A 136 -5.94 22.68 -1.45
C ALA A 136 -5.67 21.42 -2.29
N SER A 137 -4.49 20.81 -2.15
CA SER A 137 -4.10 19.62 -2.92
C SER A 137 -4.11 18.31 -2.11
N ALA A 138 -4.01 18.38 -0.78
CA ALA A 138 -3.75 17.22 0.08
C ALA A 138 -4.74 16.06 -0.10
N ASN A 139 -6.05 16.35 -0.23
CA ASN A 139 -7.06 15.31 -0.44
C ASN A 139 -6.91 14.57 -1.77
N LYS A 140 -6.31 15.20 -2.78
CA LYS A 140 -6.05 14.64 -4.09
C LYS A 140 -4.69 13.93 -4.14
N ASP A 141 -3.69 14.50 -3.47
CA ASP A 141 -2.30 14.04 -3.52
C ASP A 141 -2.07 12.80 -2.65
N THR A 142 -2.91 12.56 -1.64
CA THR A 142 -2.79 11.42 -0.73
C THR A 142 -3.87 10.37 -0.98
N LEU A 143 -3.49 9.08 -1.02
CA LEU A 143 -4.39 7.99 -1.40
C LEU A 143 -4.76 7.11 -0.20
N ALA A 144 -6.04 6.78 -0.10
CA ALA A 144 -6.61 5.85 0.88
C ALA A 144 -6.96 4.52 0.21
N PHE A 145 -6.23 3.46 0.54
CA PHE A 145 -6.49 2.11 0.06
C PHE A 145 -7.19 1.27 1.14
N ALA A 146 -8.45 0.89 0.91
CA ALA A 146 -9.16 -0.07 1.76
C ALA A 146 -8.77 -1.50 1.36
N MET A 147 -8.36 -2.34 2.32
CA MET A 147 -8.09 -3.74 1.99
C MET A 147 -9.39 -4.55 1.93
N VAL A 148 -9.54 -5.29 0.83
CA VAL A 148 -10.57 -6.31 0.62
C VAL A 148 -9.87 -7.66 0.61
N GLU A 149 -10.06 -8.42 1.67
CA GLU A 149 -9.37 -9.67 1.94
C GLU A 149 -10.23 -10.71 2.68
N THR A 150 -11.56 -10.46 2.68
CA THR A 150 -12.57 -11.36 3.26
C THR A 150 -13.79 -11.47 2.33
N ARG A 151 -14.63 -12.49 2.54
CA ARG A 151 -15.90 -12.65 1.80
C ARG A 151 -16.90 -11.55 2.16
N GLU A 152 -16.88 -11.09 3.41
CA GLU A 152 -17.70 -10.00 3.93
C GLU A 152 -17.36 -8.69 3.20
N ALA A 153 -16.08 -8.36 3.09
CA ALA A 153 -15.61 -7.17 2.37
C ALA A 153 -15.96 -7.26 0.87
N LEU A 154 -15.80 -8.41 0.25
CA LEU A 154 -16.19 -8.63 -1.15
C LEU A 154 -17.69 -8.42 -1.37
N ALA A 155 -18.53 -8.89 -0.45
CA ALA A 155 -20.00 -8.76 -0.56
C ALA A 155 -20.46 -7.29 -0.55
N ILE A 156 -19.74 -6.40 0.11
CA ILE A 156 -20.04 -4.95 0.20
C ILE A 156 -19.07 -4.08 -0.62
N LEU A 157 -18.36 -4.66 -1.58
CA LEU A 157 -17.31 -3.95 -2.33
C LEU A 157 -17.82 -2.66 -3.00
N ASP A 158 -18.99 -2.67 -3.63
CA ASP A 158 -19.53 -1.49 -4.29
C ASP A 158 -19.89 -0.37 -3.30
N ASP A 159 -20.36 -0.75 -2.11
CA ASP A 159 -20.62 0.21 -1.04
C ASP A 159 -19.32 0.82 -0.51
N ILE A 160 -18.24 0.02 -0.34
CA ILE A 160 -16.89 0.54 0.01
C ILE A 160 -16.40 1.49 -1.10
N LEU A 161 -16.54 1.10 -2.36
CA LEU A 161 -16.16 1.92 -3.51
C LEU A 161 -16.98 3.22 -3.59
N ALA A 162 -18.21 3.24 -3.10
CA ALA A 162 -19.04 4.44 -3.08
C ALA A 162 -18.66 5.43 -1.96
N VAL A 163 -17.85 5.04 -0.96
CA VAL A 163 -17.45 5.92 0.15
C VAL A 163 -16.56 7.04 -0.40
N PRO A 164 -16.94 8.33 -0.21
CA PRO A 164 -16.08 9.45 -0.54
C PRO A 164 -14.79 9.41 0.30
N GLY A 165 -13.64 9.62 -0.35
CA GLY A 165 -12.33 9.61 0.30
C GLY A 165 -11.63 8.26 0.31
N ILE A 166 -12.27 7.15 -0.08
CA ILE A 166 -11.59 5.93 -0.49
C ILE A 166 -11.12 6.10 -1.94
N ASP A 167 -9.82 5.99 -2.18
CA ASP A 167 -9.20 6.21 -3.50
C ASP A 167 -8.90 4.90 -4.23
N GLY A 168 -8.83 3.79 -3.51
CA GLY A 168 -8.56 2.49 -4.12
C GLY A 168 -8.85 1.30 -3.20
N ILE A 169 -8.77 0.13 -3.80
CA ILE A 169 -8.85 -1.16 -3.11
C ILE A 169 -7.48 -1.82 -3.15
N PHE A 170 -7.05 -2.37 -2.01
CA PHE A 170 -5.87 -3.21 -1.92
C PHE A 170 -6.29 -4.64 -1.57
N VAL A 171 -5.92 -5.62 -2.40
CA VAL A 171 -6.21 -7.04 -2.14
C VAL A 171 -5.07 -7.69 -1.37
N GLY A 172 -5.40 -8.32 -0.23
CA GLY A 172 -4.51 -9.18 0.56
C GLY A 172 -4.78 -10.65 0.24
N PRO A 173 -4.12 -11.27 -0.79
CA PRO A 173 -4.52 -12.59 -1.28
C PRO A 173 -4.27 -13.73 -0.28
N SER A 174 -3.36 -13.56 0.68
CA SER A 174 -3.14 -14.55 1.74
C SER A 174 -4.35 -14.66 2.66
N ASP A 175 -4.77 -13.55 3.27
CA ASP A 175 -5.95 -13.50 4.13
C ASP A 175 -7.23 -13.82 3.34
N PHE A 176 -7.30 -13.34 2.08
CA PHE A 176 -8.42 -13.67 1.21
C PHE A 176 -8.53 -15.17 0.97
N SER A 177 -7.41 -15.89 0.79
CA SER A 177 -7.42 -17.36 0.64
C SER A 177 -7.86 -18.09 1.91
N ILE A 178 -7.49 -17.57 3.09
CA ILE A 178 -7.95 -18.09 4.38
C ILE A 178 -9.47 -17.93 4.49
N ALA A 179 -9.98 -16.74 4.23
CA ALA A 179 -11.41 -16.46 4.25
C ALA A 179 -12.18 -17.26 3.18
N TRP A 180 -11.58 -17.42 1.99
CA TRP A 180 -12.15 -18.19 0.87
C TRP A 180 -12.34 -19.66 1.22
N THR A 181 -11.39 -20.24 1.94
CA THR A 181 -11.37 -21.66 2.31
C THR A 181 -11.90 -21.94 3.72
N ASN A 182 -12.55 -20.96 4.38
CA ASN A 182 -13.01 -21.07 5.76
C ASN A 182 -11.91 -21.51 6.74
N GLY A 183 -10.71 -20.93 6.61
CA GLY A 183 -9.58 -21.17 7.51
C GLY A 183 -8.78 -22.46 7.24
N THR A 184 -9.00 -23.15 6.13
CA THR A 184 -8.33 -24.44 5.88
C THR A 184 -7.02 -24.34 5.11
N THR A 185 -6.80 -23.25 4.35
CA THR A 185 -5.64 -23.14 3.47
C THR A 185 -5.15 -21.71 3.37
N VAL A 186 -3.82 -21.54 3.38
CA VAL A 186 -3.14 -20.31 2.94
C VAL A 186 -2.54 -20.56 1.56
N ASN A 187 -3.23 -20.13 0.52
CA ASN A 187 -2.77 -20.24 -0.87
C ASN A 187 -3.15 -18.99 -1.68
N PRO A 188 -2.30 -17.96 -1.73
CA PRO A 188 -2.56 -16.73 -2.46
C PRO A 188 -2.81 -16.92 -3.97
N GLY A 189 -2.39 -18.04 -4.52
CA GLY A 189 -2.54 -18.40 -5.92
C GLY A 189 -3.71 -19.35 -6.21
N LEU A 190 -4.66 -19.51 -5.29
CA LEU A 190 -5.80 -20.42 -5.42
C LEU A 190 -6.64 -20.07 -6.66
N ASP A 191 -6.78 -21.05 -7.60
CA ASP A 191 -7.39 -20.79 -8.91
C ASP A 191 -8.85 -20.37 -8.83
N ASP A 192 -9.66 -20.98 -7.96
CA ASP A 192 -11.07 -20.64 -7.78
C ASP A 192 -11.30 -19.26 -7.12
N MET A 193 -10.27 -18.68 -6.51
CA MET A 193 -10.28 -17.30 -5.98
C MET A 193 -9.95 -16.26 -7.06
N MET A 194 -9.30 -16.67 -8.16
CA MET A 194 -8.80 -15.73 -9.17
C MET A 194 -9.91 -14.95 -9.87
N ASP A 195 -11.09 -15.55 -10.06
CA ASP A 195 -12.24 -14.85 -10.65
C ASP A 195 -12.74 -13.73 -9.72
N ALA A 196 -12.73 -13.95 -8.41
CA ALA A 196 -13.07 -12.91 -7.44
C ALA A 196 -12.02 -11.78 -7.44
N ILE A 197 -10.73 -12.11 -7.51
CA ILE A 197 -9.65 -11.11 -7.64
C ILE A 197 -9.82 -10.30 -8.94
N ALA A 198 -10.13 -10.95 -10.06
CA ALA A 198 -10.40 -10.27 -11.33
C ALA A 198 -11.64 -9.35 -11.22
N ASP A 199 -12.70 -9.80 -10.55
CA ASP A 199 -13.92 -9.02 -10.33
C ASP A 199 -13.64 -7.78 -9.47
N ILE A 200 -12.88 -7.91 -8.38
CA ILE A 200 -12.46 -6.78 -7.54
C ILE A 200 -11.71 -5.74 -8.38
N GLY A 201 -10.71 -6.17 -9.16
CA GLY A 201 -9.94 -5.28 -10.02
C GLY A 201 -10.82 -4.53 -11.02
N ARG A 202 -11.69 -5.23 -11.73
CA ARG A 202 -12.61 -4.68 -12.72
C ARG A 202 -13.59 -3.67 -12.10
N ARG A 203 -14.26 -4.03 -10.99
CA ARG A 203 -15.22 -3.15 -10.30
C ARG A 203 -14.53 -1.89 -9.74
N THR A 204 -13.34 -2.05 -9.16
CA THR A 204 -12.54 -0.92 -8.66
C THR A 204 -12.21 0.06 -9.78
N ARG A 205 -11.76 -0.44 -10.94
CA ARG A 205 -11.47 0.40 -12.12
C ARG A 205 -12.72 1.03 -12.70
N ALA A 206 -13.84 0.31 -12.77
CA ALA A 206 -15.13 0.83 -13.23
C ALA A 206 -15.65 1.98 -12.35
N ALA A 207 -15.37 1.94 -11.06
CA ALA A 207 -15.64 3.03 -10.11
C ALA A 207 -14.69 4.23 -10.23
N GLY A 208 -13.74 4.23 -11.19
CA GLY A 208 -12.74 5.28 -11.36
C GLY A 208 -11.65 5.29 -10.27
N LYS A 209 -11.46 4.17 -9.56
CA LYS A 209 -10.53 4.04 -8.44
C LYS A 209 -9.34 3.14 -8.76
N HIS A 210 -8.33 3.13 -7.88
CA HIS A 210 -7.08 2.40 -8.09
C HIS A 210 -7.15 1.00 -7.50
N ALA A 211 -6.83 -0.01 -8.32
CA ALA A 211 -6.72 -1.39 -7.87
C ALA A 211 -5.26 -1.73 -7.52
N ALA A 212 -5.07 -2.27 -6.32
CA ALA A 212 -3.78 -2.65 -5.76
C ALA A 212 -3.83 -4.06 -5.18
N ILE A 213 -2.70 -4.78 -5.19
CA ILE A 213 -2.61 -6.16 -4.71
C ILE A 213 -1.20 -6.49 -4.21
N TYR A 214 -1.08 -7.38 -3.24
CA TYR A 214 0.19 -8.00 -2.87
C TYR A 214 0.48 -9.21 -3.76
N ILE A 215 1.66 -9.25 -4.38
CA ILE A 215 2.10 -10.35 -5.25
C ILE A 215 2.98 -11.30 -4.45
N VAL A 216 2.48 -12.49 -4.18
CA VAL A 216 3.25 -13.56 -3.52
C VAL A 216 4.08 -14.33 -4.54
N ASP A 217 3.50 -14.65 -5.70
CA ASP A 217 4.19 -15.28 -6.84
C ASP A 217 4.37 -14.30 -7.99
N PRO A 218 5.61 -13.89 -8.31
CA PRO A 218 5.89 -12.98 -9.42
C PRO A 218 5.35 -13.46 -10.78
N ALA A 219 5.16 -14.76 -10.98
CA ALA A 219 4.60 -15.31 -12.22
C ALA A 219 3.15 -14.86 -12.47
N LEU A 220 2.41 -14.48 -11.41
CA LEU A 220 1.04 -13.99 -11.51
C LEU A 220 0.95 -12.50 -11.87
N THR A 221 2.07 -11.76 -11.91
CA THR A 221 2.08 -10.30 -12.13
C THR A 221 1.32 -9.89 -13.39
N GLY A 222 1.60 -10.54 -14.53
CA GLY A 222 0.93 -10.23 -15.80
C GLY A 222 -0.59 -10.47 -15.72
N ARG A 223 -1.03 -11.50 -15.01
CA ARG A 223 -2.44 -11.82 -14.79
C ARG A 223 -3.12 -10.70 -13.97
N TYR A 224 -2.50 -10.23 -12.88
CA TYR A 224 -3.05 -9.13 -12.08
C TYR A 224 -3.09 -7.82 -12.85
N VAL A 225 -2.06 -7.50 -13.63
CA VAL A 225 -2.06 -6.32 -14.52
C VAL A 225 -3.22 -6.39 -15.53
N SER A 226 -3.50 -7.56 -16.10
CA SER A 226 -4.63 -7.76 -17.03
C SER A 226 -6.00 -7.59 -16.35
N PHE A 227 -6.11 -7.80 -15.03
CA PHE A 227 -7.30 -7.55 -14.22
C PHE A 227 -7.48 -6.07 -13.82
N GLY A 228 -6.53 -5.20 -14.20
CA GLY A 228 -6.59 -3.77 -13.93
C GLY A 228 -5.81 -3.29 -12.71
N TYR A 229 -5.08 -4.15 -12.04
CA TYR A 229 -4.21 -3.76 -10.94
C TYR A 229 -3.01 -2.95 -11.44
N ARG A 230 -2.70 -1.84 -10.74
CA ARG A 230 -1.60 -0.94 -11.10
C ARG A 230 -0.67 -0.61 -9.95
N PHE A 231 -1.09 -0.78 -8.70
CA PHE A 231 -0.22 -0.66 -7.54
C PHE A 231 0.05 -2.04 -6.96
N LEU A 232 1.28 -2.52 -7.12
CA LEU A 232 1.66 -3.92 -6.94
C LEU A 232 2.74 -4.03 -5.86
N ALA A 233 2.43 -4.65 -4.72
CA ALA A 233 3.43 -4.94 -3.71
C ALA A 233 4.17 -6.24 -4.05
N LEU A 234 5.50 -6.20 -4.12
CA LEU A 234 6.32 -7.32 -4.54
C LEU A 234 7.50 -7.52 -3.62
N GLY A 235 7.45 -8.59 -2.82
CA GLY A 235 8.54 -8.98 -1.93
C GLY A 235 8.77 -8.05 -0.74
N ASN A 236 9.70 -8.45 0.11
CA ASN A 236 10.14 -7.71 1.29
C ASN A 236 11.65 -7.90 1.50
N GLU A 237 12.24 -7.22 2.47
CA GLU A 237 13.69 -7.26 2.74
C GLU A 237 14.21 -8.68 2.94
N GLN A 238 13.51 -9.51 3.73
CA GLN A 238 13.95 -10.88 4.00
C GLN A 238 14.01 -11.70 2.71
N ARG A 239 13.00 -11.56 1.84
CA ARG A 239 12.95 -12.25 0.55
C ARG A 239 14.05 -11.75 -0.38
N TYR A 240 14.26 -10.44 -0.47
CA TYR A 240 15.31 -9.87 -1.32
C TYR A 240 16.69 -10.29 -0.86
N MET A 241 16.99 -10.24 0.45
CA MET A 241 18.26 -10.69 1.01
C MET A 241 18.49 -12.18 0.75
N SER A 242 17.47 -13.02 0.98
CA SER A 242 17.56 -14.46 0.76
C SER A 242 17.84 -14.79 -0.71
N LEU A 243 17.10 -14.19 -1.64
CA LEU A 243 17.28 -14.41 -3.08
C LEU A 243 18.63 -13.87 -3.57
N GLY A 244 19.03 -12.69 -3.13
CA GLY A 244 20.32 -12.10 -3.47
C GLY A 244 21.49 -12.94 -2.97
N ALA A 245 21.45 -13.39 -1.72
CA ALA A 245 22.46 -14.26 -1.15
C ALA A 245 22.55 -15.61 -1.88
N ALA A 246 21.41 -16.24 -2.17
CA ALA A 246 21.36 -17.49 -2.92
C ALA A 246 21.97 -17.35 -4.32
N SER A 247 21.61 -16.28 -5.04
CA SER A 247 22.13 -15.99 -6.39
C SER A 247 23.66 -15.79 -6.38
N LEU A 248 24.17 -14.98 -5.44
CA LEU A 248 25.61 -14.74 -5.32
C LEU A 248 26.38 -16.00 -4.95
N LEU A 249 25.88 -16.81 -4.00
CA LEU A 249 26.51 -18.08 -3.62
C LEU A 249 26.50 -19.09 -4.75
N GLU A 250 25.39 -19.20 -5.51
CA GLU A 250 25.32 -20.07 -6.68
C GLU A 250 26.34 -19.67 -7.74
N ALA A 251 26.43 -18.36 -8.05
CA ALA A 251 27.40 -17.85 -9.02
C ALA A 251 28.84 -18.15 -8.56
N ALA A 252 29.18 -17.88 -7.28
CA ALA A 252 30.51 -18.16 -6.75
C ALA A 252 30.86 -19.65 -6.77
N ARG A 253 29.95 -20.54 -6.37
CA ARG A 253 30.16 -21.99 -6.37
C ARG A 253 30.43 -22.57 -7.76
N LYS A 254 29.80 -22.00 -8.82
CA LYS A 254 30.06 -22.42 -10.22
C LYS A 254 31.51 -22.15 -10.66
N THR A 255 32.25 -21.28 -9.99
CA THR A 255 33.67 -20.98 -10.34
C THR A 255 34.69 -21.87 -9.63
N ILE A 256 34.27 -22.67 -8.65
CA ILE A 256 35.14 -23.57 -7.87
C ILE A 256 34.76 -25.05 -8.04
N ALA A 257 33.76 -25.35 -8.85
CA ALA A 257 33.38 -26.71 -9.27
C ALA A 257 34.12 -27.08 -10.55
#